data_ec35ff800266df730e6c60db41948200
#
_entry.id   ec35ff800266df730e6c60db41948200
#
_cell.length_a   1.000
_cell.length_b   1.000
_cell.length_c   1.000
_cell.angle_alpha   90.00
_cell.angle_beta   90.00
_cell.angle_gamma   90.00
#
_symmetry.space_group_name_H-M   'P 1'
#
loop_
_entity.id
_entity.type
_entity.pdbx_description
1 polymer ?
#
loop_
_entity_poly.entity_id
_entity_poly.type
_entity_poly.pdbx_seq_one_letter_code
_entity_poly.pdbx_strand_id
1 'polypeptide(L)'
;MPSPSLLTPVFVLAGLAGGTAQSAPVPAPELAEVQLRAINHRFVDAFVVTQGEFMDALTDKDFVLTAGDGAWLGRADFLARTRQRSALEGASYDDVRVRLFGSVAVLHGVFEGAHKDGTLARFRYTDVYVWSGAAWRLVSGQSTPIKPTVPLRQQSATAPAHAPWQGQDPGGDDIAALRTLNENYVKAFREADVAWYDAHLAPDYIVVSGDGSFHDRGAALVDFAKPSFATFIKSFPVDKVNIRRFDDVALIHAENAYELKDGRKGVSRYTDIWHKRDGRWRCIAAHITVHKAPAL
;
A
#
# COMPACT_ATOMS: atom_id res chain seq x y z
N MET A 1 -10.96 -23.96 43.84
CA MET A 1 -10.56 -23.59 42.48
C MET A 1 -9.81 -22.26 42.56
N PRO A 2 -8.54 -22.18 42.23
CA PRO A 2 -7.79 -20.94 42.30
C PRO A 2 -7.98 -20.13 41.02
N SER A 3 -8.20 -18.82 41.18
CA SER A 3 -8.31 -17.83 40.12
C SER A 3 -6.96 -17.59 39.40
N PRO A 4 -6.95 -17.31 38.10
CA PRO A 4 -5.72 -16.98 37.40
C PRO A 4 -5.30 -15.52 37.67
N SER A 5 -4.06 -15.38 38.11
CA SER A 5 -3.41 -14.07 38.30
C SER A 5 -3.14 -13.39 36.96
N LEU A 6 -3.67 -12.18 36.81
CA LEU A 6 -3.34 -11.25 35.69
C LEU A 6 -1.90 -10.76 35.88
N LEU A 7 -1.03 -11.12 34.96
CA LEU A 7 0.31 -10.54 34.81
C LEU A 7 0.21 -9.16 34.19
N THR A 8 0.40 -8.12 35.00
CA THR A 8 0.55 -6.74 34.57
C THR A 8 1.96 -6.55 34.03
N PRO A 9 2.18 -6.00 32.83
CA PRO A 9 3.52 -5.70 32.37
C PRO A 9 4.06 -4.47 33.11
N VAL A 10 5.16 -4.67 33.83
CA VAL A 10 5.91 -3.61 34.50
C VAL A 10 6.72 -2.86 33.44
N PHE A 11 6.38 -1.60 33.20
CA PHE A 11 7.25 -0.66 32.48
C PHE A 11 8.34 -0.19 33.43
N VAL A 12 9.58 -0.63 33.20
CA VAL A 12 10.76 -0.08 33.85
C VAL A 12 11.13 1.23 33.17
N LEU A 13 10.94 2.35 33.86
CA LEU A 13 11.56 3.63 33.49
C LEU A 13 13.07 3.51 33.80
N ALA A 14 13.90 3.37 32.79
CA ALA A 14 15.34 3.51 32.89
C ALA A 14 15.71 4.99 32.78
N GLY A 15 16.46 5.46 33.78
CA GLY A 15 16.89 6.84 33.96
C GLY A 15 17.79 7.37 32.85
N LEU A 16 17.76 8.69 32.71
CA LEU A 16 18.57 9.55 31.83
C LEU A 16 20.07 9.41 32.12
N ALA A 17 20.78 8.67 31.26
CA ALA A 17 22.20 8.86 31.05
C ALA A 17 22.37 9.22 29.57
N GLY A 18 23.01 10.35 29.27
CA GLY A 18 23.23 10.86 27.91
C GLY A 18 24.21 9.99 27.12
N GLY A 19 23.72 8.84 26.65
CA GLY A 19 24.35 8.01 25.64
C GLY A 19 23.54 8.17 24.36
N THR A 20 24.21 8.28 23.21
CA THR A 20 23.58 8.15 21.90
C THR A 20 22.75 6.87 21.91
N ALA A 21 21.44 6.99 21.88
CA ALA A 21 20.53 5.84 21.88
C ALA A 21 20.86 5.01 20.63
N GLN A 22 21.52 3.88 20.81
CA GLN A 22 21.86 2.96 19.74
C GLN A 22 20.52 2.41 19.21
N SER A 23 20.28 2.59 17.90
CA SER A 23 19.10 2.09 17.22
C SER A 23 18.99 0.58 17.45
N ALA A 24 17.87 0.11 17.98
CA ALA A 24 17.64 -1.31 18.17
C ALA A 24 17.52 -2.01 16.80
N PRO A 25 18.02 -3.24 16.67
CA PRO A 25 17.88 -4.03 15.46
C PRO A 25 16.42 -4.26 15.11
N VAL A 26 16.16 -4.55 13.84
CA VAL A 26 14.82 -4.96 13.40
C VAL A 26 14.40 -6.21 14.19
N PRO A 27 13.17 -6.28 14.71
CA PRO A 27 12.69 -7.47 15.42
C PRO A 27 12.75 -8.72 14.53
N ALA A 28 12.92 -9.89 15.14
CA ALA A 28 12.82 -11.17 14.42
C ALA A 28 11.46 -11.27 13.70
N PRO A 29 11.37 -11.95 12.55
CA PRO A 29 10.18 -11.96 11.70
C PRO A 29 8.89 -12.29 12.44
N GLU A 30 8.89 -13.28 13.32
CA GLU A 30 7.71 -13.71 14.10
C GLU A 30 7.26 -12.61 15.06
N LEU A 31 8.21 -11.94 15.73
CA LEU A 31 7.90 -10.83 16.63
C LEU A 31 7.42 -9.60 15.86
N ALA A 32 8.06 -9.29 14.72
CA ALA A 32 7.64 -8.21 13.84
C ALA A 32 6.20 -8.41 13.36
N GLU A 33 5.84 -9.62 12.94
CA GLU A 33 4.48 -9.93 12.50
C GLU A 33 3.47 -9.75 13.63
N VAL A 34 3.76 -10.25 14.83
CA VAL A 34 2.89 -10.07 16.02
C VAL A 34 2.69 -8.58 16.32
N GLN A 35 3.76 -7.79 16.31
CA GLN A 35 3.69 -6.34 16.55
C GLN A 35 2.84 -5.63 15.49
N LEU A 36 3.06 -5.93 14.22
CA LEU A 36 2.34 -5.30 13.10
C LEU A 36 0.86 -5.67 13.09
N ARG A 37 0.49 -6.90 13.43
CA ARG A 37 -0.90 -7.32 13.60
C ARG A 37 -1.57 -6.60 14.77
N ALA A 38 -0.86 -6.40 15.89
CA ALA A 38 -1.37 -5.63 17.03
C ALA A 38 -1.55 -4.14 16.68
N ILE A 39 -0.61 -3.57 15.93
CA ILE A 39 -0.72 -2.20 15.39
C ILE A 39 -1.95 -2.10 14.48
N ASN A 40 -2.12 -3.03 13.54
CA ASN A 40 -3.25 -3.05 12.62
C ASN A 40 -4.59 -3.11 13.37
N HIS A 41 -4.72 -3.97 14.37
CA HIS A 41 -5.92 -4.04 15.19
C HIS A 41 -6.24 -2.68 15.82
N ARG A 42 -5.27 -2.09 16.51
CA ARG A 42 -5.43 -0.78 17.14
C ARG A 42 -5.68 0.35 16.14
N PHE A 43 -5.07 0.27 14.95
CA PHE A 43 -5.27 1.25 13.87
C PHE A 43 -6.70 1.24 13.36
N VAL A 44 -7.29 0.06 13.16
CA VAL A 44 -8.70 -0.11 12.75
C VAL A 44 -9.64 0.39 13.85
N ASP A 45 -9.41 0.05 15.12
CA ASP A 45 -10.21 0.52 16.24
C ASP A 45 -10.20 2.05 16.35
N ALA A 46 -9.09 2.68 16.01
CA ALA A 46 -8.93 4.14 16.06
C ALA A 46 -9.79 4.90 15.05
N PHE A 47 -10.38 4.24 14.06
CA PHE A 47 -11.41 4.84 13.19
C PHE A 47 -12.80 4.90 13.85
N VAL A 48 -13.04 4.12 14.88
CA VAL A 48 -14.30 4.13 15.66
C VAL A 48 -14.15 4.98 16.91
N VAL A 49 -13.07 4.73 17.66
CA VAL A 49 -12.76 5.45 18.91
C VAL A 49 -11.54 6.31 18.69
N THR A 50 -11.74 7.62 18.74
CA THR A 50 -10.66 8.60 18.50
C THR A 50 -9.43 8.29 19.38
N GLN A 51 -8.30 7.97 18.77
CA GLN A 51 -7.03 7.67 19.41
C GLN A 51 -5.91 8.57 18.84
N GLY A 52 -6.09 9.88 18.95
CA GLY A 52 -5.20 10.87 18.31
C GLY A 52 -3.72 10.75 18.69
N GLU A 53 -3.41 10.44 19.97
CA GLU A 53 -2.02 10.24 20.41
C GLU A 53 -1.39 8.99 19.79
N PHE A 54 -2.16 7.91 19.67
CA PHE A 54 -1.68 6.70 19.00
C PHE A 54 -1.39 6.96 17.51
N MET A 55 -2.31 7.62 16.80
CA MET A 55 -2.12 7.96 15.39
C MET A 55 -0.92 8.90 15.19
N ASP A 56 -0.74 9.86 16.09
CA ASP A 56 0.41 10.76 16.09
C ASP A 56 1.72 10.01 16.31
N ALA A 57 1.76 9.13 17.29
CA ALA A 57 2.92 8.29 17.59
C ALA A 57 3.22 7.27 16.48
N LEU A 58 2.21 6.75 15.79
CA LEU A 58 2.36 5.74 14.76
C LEU A 58 2.89 6.31 13.44
N THR A 59 2.39 7.49 13.03
CA THR A 59 2.70 8.04 11.70
C THR A 59 4.09 8.68 11.65
N ASP A 60 4.83 8.39 10.58
CA ASP A 60 6.10 9.04 10.29
C ASP A 60 5.88 10.53 9.93
N LYS A 61 6.92 11.36 10.10
CA LYS A 61 6.86 12.80 9.76
C LYS A 61 6.49 13.07 8.29
N ASP A 62 6.92 12.18 7.38
CA ASP A 62 6.70 12.25 5.95
C ASP A 62 5.59 11.28 5.48
N PHE A 63 4.67 10.93 6.39
CA PHE A 63 3.55 10.04 6.08
C PHE A 63 2.65 10.62 5.00
N VAL A 64 2.23 9.76 4.06
CA VAL A 64 1.27 10.07 3.00
C VAL A 64 0.17 9.01 2.99
N LEU A 65 -1.08 9.45 3.00
CA LEU A 65 -2.25 8.61 2.77
C LEU A 65 -2.87 8.92 1.41
N THR A 66 -3.11 7.89 0.59
CA THR A 66 -4.09 7.96 -0.49
C THR A 66 -5.41 7.43 0.06
N ALA A 67 -6.35 8.33 0.33
CA ALA A 67 -7.65 7.99 0.90
C ALA A 67 -8.57 7.30 -0.12
N GLY A 68 -9.66 6.68 0.33
CA GLY A 68 -10.58 5.92 -0.54
C GLY A 68 -11.29 6.74 -1.63
N ASP A 69 -11.31 8.06 -1.52
CA ASP A 69 -11.76 9.00 -2.57
C ASP A 69 -10.61 9.41 -3.50
N GLY A 70 -9.42 8.86 -3.28
CA GLY A 70 -8.19 9.18 -4.00
C GLY A 70 -7.50 10.46 -3.55
N ALA A 71 -7.98 11.18 -2.52
CA ALA A 71 -7.29 12.36 -2.01
C ALA A 71 -5.92 11.99 -1.41
N TRP A 72 -4.90 12.78 -1.69
CA TRP A 72 -3.63 12.69 -0.97
C TRP A 72 -3.69 13.54 0.28
N LEU A 73 -3.37 12.92 1.41
CA LEU A 73 -3.30 13.55 2.72
C LEU A 73 -1.90 13.39 3.27
N GLY A 74 -1.26 14.52 3.59
CA GLY A 74 -0.08 14.51 4.43
C GLY A 74 -0.42 14.18 5.88
N ARG A 75 0.61 13.96 6.71
CA ARG A 75 0.44 13.64 8.14
C ARG A 75 -0.47 14.60 8.89
N ALA A 76 -0.31 15.91 8.68
CA ALA A 76 -1.12 16.92 9.40
C ALA A 76 -2.62 16.79 9.08
N ASP A 77 -2.97 16.67 7.80
CA ASP A 77 -4.36 16.52 7.35
C ASP A 77 -4.97 15.19 7.82
N PHE A 78 -4.19 14.12 7.76
CA PHE A 78 -4.60 12.82 8.29
C PHE A 78 -4.91 12.90 9.78
N LEU A 79 -4.00 13.45 10.60
CA LEU A 79 -4.21 13.59 12.03
C LEU A 79 -5.39 14.51 12.37
N ALA A 80 -5.59 15.58 11.59
CA ALA A 80 -6.77 16.44 11.76
C ALA A 80 -8.08 15.67 11.51
N ARG A 81 -8.12 14.79 10.50
CA ARG A 81 -9.29 13.92 10.23
C ARG A 81 -9.53 12.90 11.35
N THR A 82 -8.48 12.24 11.85
CA THR A 82 -8.63 11.21 12.90
C THR A 82 -9.05 11.77 14.27
N ARG A 83 -8.94 13.08 14.48
CA ARG A 83 -9.45 13.77 15.67
C ARG A 83 -10.94 14.12 15.59
N GLN A 84 -11.53 14.02 14.43
CA GLN A 84 -12.96 14.27 14.27
C GLN A 84 -13.77 13.07 14.78
N ARG A 85 -15.01 13.34 15.23
CA ARG A 85 -15.91 12.28 15.66
C ARG A 85 -16.19 11.32 14.50
N SER A 86 -16.01 10.04 14.74
CA SER A 86 -16.29 9.01 13.75
C SER A 86 -17.78 8.97 13.36
N ALA A 87 -18.04 8.76 12.08
CA ALA A 87 -19.37 8.40 11.57
C ALA A 87 -19.65 6.90 11.69
N LEU A 88 -18.65 6.09 12.07
CA LEU A 88 -18.75 4.64 12.23
C LEU A 88 -19.23 4.29 13.63
N GLU A 89 -20.06 3.25 13.74
CA GLU A 89 -20.44 2.58 15.00
C GLU A 89 -19.51 1.39 15.31
N GLY A 90 -18.93 0.80 14.28
CA GLY A 90 -18.02 -0.32 14.39
C GLY A 90 -17.09 -0.41 13.21
N ALA A 91 -15.96 -1.07 13.41
CA ALA A 91 -15.02 -1.41 12.36
C ALA A 91 -14.47 -2.82 12.59
N SER A 92 -14.20 -3.51 11.51
CA SER A 92 -13.53 -4.79 11.49
C SER A 92 -12.52 -4.88 10.34
N TYR A 93 -11.69 -5.90 10.37
CA TYR A 93 -10.74 -6.16 9.29
C TYR A 93 -10.67 -7.66 9.01
N ASP A 94 -10.29 -7.99 7.78
CA ASP A 94 -10.12 -9.36 7.31
C ASP A 94 -8.95 -9.44 6.31
N ASP A 95 -8.54 -10.67 5.96
CA ASP A 95 -7.49 -11.01 4.99
C ASP A 95 -6.18 -10.23 5.22
N VAL A 96 -5.77 -10.06 6.48
CA VAL A 96 -4.54 -9.33 6.83
C VAL A 96 -3.31 -10.15 6.48
N ARG A 97 -2.48 -9.61 5.60
CA ARG A 97 -1.22 -10.19 5.14
C ARG A 97 -0.07 -9.27 5.47
N VAL A 98 0.88 -9.76 6.23
CA VAL A 98 2.10 -9.05 6.60
C VAL A 98 3.25 -9.62 5.77
N ARG A 99 3.99 -8.76 5.09
CA ARG A 99 5.18 -9.12 4.31
C ARG A 99 6.35 -8.28 4.80
N LEU A 100 7.46 -8.93 5.14
CA LEU A 100 8.63 -8.31 5.73
C LEU A 100 9.78 -8.25 4.71
N PHE A 101 10.44 -7.10 4.64
CA PHE A 101 11.57 -6.80 3.74
C PHE A 101 12.63 -6.02 4.52
N GLY A 102 13.44 -6.73 5.33
CA GLY A 102 14.38 -6.09 6.22
C GLY A 102 13.71 -5.14 7.22
N SER A 103 14.05 -3.86 7.17
CA SER A 103 13.48 -2.81 8.00
C SER A 103 12.09 -2.31 7.55
N VAL A 104 11.56 -2.85 6.45
CA VAL A 104 10.27 -2.44 5.88
C VAL A 104 9.26 -3.58 5.97
N ALA A 105 8.02 -3.23 6.32
CA ALA A 105 6.88 -4.13 6.28
C ALA A 105 5.77 -3.57 5.39
N VAL A 106 5.17 -4.46 4.59
CA VAL A 106 3.99 -4.15 3.77
C VAL A 106 2.83 -4.97 4.29
N LEU A 107 1.75 -4.31 4.66
CA LEU A 107 0.55 -4.91 5.21
C LEU A 107 -0.62 -4.64 4.27
N HIS A 108 -1.33 -5.71 3.88
CA HIS A 108 -2.56 -5.63 3.11
C HIS A 108 -3.71 -6.17 3.92
N GLY A 109 -4.91 -5.64 3.71
CA GLY A 109 -6.10 -6.16 4.35
C GLY A 109 -7.39 -5.59 3.75
N VAL A 110 -8.50 -6.07 4.30
CA VAL A 110 -9.84 -5.55 4.06
C VAL A 110 -10.30 -4.85 5.33
N PHE A 111 -10.75 -3.63 5.20
CA PHE A 111 -11.45 -2.87 6.24
C PHE A 111 -12.95 -2.89 5.94
N GLU A 112 -13.75 -3.11 6.97
CA GLU A 112 -15.19 -2.94 6.92
C GLU A 112 -15.63 -2.00 8.04
N GLY A 113 -16.29 -0.90 7.67
CA GLY A 113 -16.84 0.07 8.61
C GLY A 113 -18.36 0.05 8.57
N ALA A 114 -19.00 -0.11 9.73
CA ALA A 114 -20.44 -0.01 9.88
C ALA A 114 -20.82 1.42 10.24
N HIS A 115 -21.62 2.08 9.41
CA HIS A 115 -22.18 3.40 9.67
C HIS A 115 -23.44 3.32 10.56
N LYS A 116 -23.75 4.44 11.20
CA LYS A 116 -24.95 4.58 12.09
C LYS A 116 -26.28 4.34 11.40
N ASP A 117 -26.34 4.48 10.09
CA ASP A 117 -27.53 4.21 9.26
C ASP A 117 -27.62 2.74 8.82
N GLY A 118 -26.70 1.88 9.27
CA GLY A 118 -26.62 0.46 8.92
C GLY A 118 -25.90 0.19 7.59
N THR A 119 -25.42 1.21 6.88
CA THR A 119 -24.63 0.97 5.67
C THR A 119 -23.22 0.47 6.00
N LEU A 120 -22.68 -0.39 5.13
CA LEU A 120 -21.34 -0.94 5.25
C LEU A 120 -20.44 -0.32 4.20
N ALA A 121 -19.29 0.17 4.63
CA ALA A 121 -18.22 0.64 3.75
C ALA A 121 -17.06 -0.36 3.79
N ARG A 122 -16.69 -0.91 2.63
CA ARG A 122 -15.59 -1.86 2.48
C ARG A 122 -14.47 -1.28 1.66
N PHE A 123 -13.25 -1.42 2.18
CA PHE A 123 -12.04 -0.95 1.52
C PHE A 123 -10.97 -2.03 1.54
N ARG A 124 -10.21 -2.15 0.46
CA ARG A 124 -8.87 -2.73 0.56
C ARG A 124 -7.90 -1.65 0.99
N TYR A 125 -6.94 -2.02 1.82
CA TYR A 125 -5.87 -1.12 2.21
C TYR A 125 -4.51 -1.78 2.04
N THR A 126 -3.51 -0.92 1.85
CA THR A 126 -2.09 -1.27 1.83
C THR A 126 -1.37 -0.24 2.67
N ASP A 127 -0.75 -0.70 3.74
CA ASP A 127 0.02 0.11 4.66
C ASP A 127 1.49 -0.29 4.62
N VAL A 128 2.37 0.70 4.61
CA VAL A 128 3.81 0.46 4.63
C VAL A 128 4.40 1.03 5.90
N TYR A 129 5.10 0.17 6.62
CA TYR A 129 5.77 0.50 7.87
C TYR A 129 7.27 0.40 7.71
N VAL A 130 8.00 1.25 8.43
CA VAL A 130 9.46 1.21 8.52
C VAL A 130 9.87 1.13 9.98
N TRP A 131 10.84 0.27 10.29
CA TRP A 131 11.43 0.17 11.62
C TRP A 131 12.33 1.38 11.89
N SER A 132 11.99 2.16 12.89
CA SER A 132 12.73 3.39 13.26
C SER A 132 13.95 3.13 14.19
N GLY A 133 14.25 1.88 14.51
CA GLY A 133 15.20 1.53 15.56
C GLY A 133 14.60 1.50 16.96
N ALA A 134 13.29 1.80 17.09
CA ALA A 134 12.56 1.75 18.37
C ALA A 134 11.12 1.25 18.19
N ALA A 135 10.50 1.54 17.05
CA ALA A 135 9.11 1.18 16.77
C ALA A 135 8.86 1.13 15.26
N TRP A 136 7.84 0.42 14.84
CA TRP A 136 7.28 0.50 13.49
C TRP A 136 6.58 1.84 13.29
N ARG A 137 6.93 2.55 12.20
CA ARG A 137 6.33 3.82 11.80
C ARG A 137 5.61 3.66 10.49
N LEU A 138 4.36 4.09 10.44
CA LEU A 138 3.56 4.11 9.22
C LEU A 138 4.05 5.25 8.32
N VAL A 139 4.62 4.90 7.17
CA VAL A 139 5.18 5.86 6.20
C VAL A 139 4.27 6.11 5.01
N SER A 140 3.39 5.13 4.68
CA SER A 140 2.42 5.25 3.60
C SER A 140 1.21 4.40 3.90
N GLY A 141 0.03 4.91 3.56
CA GLY A 141 -1.22 4.17 3.53
C GLY A 141 -1.96 4.45 2.22
N GLN A 142 -2.65 3.44 1.71
CA GLN A 142 -3.57 3.61 0.59
C GLN A 142 -4.79 2.75 0.78
N SER A 143 -5.97 3.30 0.47
CA SER A 143 -7.24 2.58 0.56
C SER A 143 -8.07 2.75 -0.72
N THR A 144 -8.75 1.67 -1.13
CA THR A 144 -9.63 1.68 -2.30
C THR A 144 -10.96 1.03 -1.94
N PRO A 145 -12.10 1.70 -2.20
CA PRO A 145 -13.41 1.12 -1.99
C PRO A 145 -13.58 -0.16 -2.82
N ILE A 146 -14.09 -1.22 -2.21
CA ILE A 146 -14.40 -2.47 -2.90
C ILE A 146 -15.79 -2.33 -3.50
N LYS A 147 -15.89 -2.42 -4.83
CA LYS A 147 -17.20 -2.41 -5.50
C LYS A 147 -18.01 -3.65 -5.13
N PRO A 148 -19.35 -3.56 -5.03
CA PRO A 148 -20.20 -4.67 -4.58
C PRO A 148 -20.06 -5.97 -5.40
N THR A 149 -19.67 -5.86 -6.67
CA THR A 149 -19.50 -6.99 -7.57
C THR A 149 -18.09 -7.63 -7.51
N VAL A 150 -17.17 -7.03 -6.76
CA VAL A 150 -15.78 -7.50 -6.67
C VAL A 150 -15.66 -8.54 -5.56
N PRO A 151 -15.05 -9.72 -5.84
CA PRO A 151 -14.78 -10.73 -4.82
C PRO A 151 -13.84 -10.22 -3.73
N LEU A 152 -14.14 -10.55 -2.47
CA LEU A 152 -13.29 -10.19 -1.34
C LEU A 152 -11.98 -11.00 -1.31
N ARG A 153 -11.99 -12.21 -1.86
CA ARG A 153 -10.79 -13.06 -1.91
C ARG A 153 -9.88 -12.67 -3.07
N GLN A 154 -8.59 -12.91 -2.89
CA GLN A 154 -7.60 -12.76 -3.95
C GLN A 154 -7.98 -13.58 -5.16
N GLN A 155 -7.89 -12.98 -6.33
CA GLN A 155 -8.08 -13.65 -7.61
C GLN A 155 -6.74 -14.13 -8.14
N SER A 156 -6.72 -15.37 -8.61
CA SER A 156 -5.53 -16.02 -9.16
C SER A 156 -5.82 -16.50 -10.56
N ALA A 157 -4.83 -16.44 -11.44
CA ALA A 157 -4.92 -16.98 -12.79
C ALA A 157 -3.55 -17.47 -13.27
N THR A 158 -3.55 -18.27 -14.32
CA THR A 158 -2.34 -18.65 -15.03
C THR A 158 -1.95 -17.52 -15.98
N ALA A 159 -0.70 -17.06 -15.89
CA ALA A 159 -0.16 -16.08 -16.79
C ALA A 159 -0.27 -16.53 -18.26
N PRO A 160 -0.56 -15.62 -19.21
CA PRO A 160 -0.58 -15.98 -20.63
C PRO A 160 0.83 -16.35 -21.11
N ALA A 161 0.90 -17.26 -22.07
CA ALA A 161 2.16 -17.61 -22.71
C ALA A 161 2.71 -16.41 -23.52
N HIS A 162 3.99 -16.12 -23.36
CA HIS A 162 4.69 -15.06 -24.10
C HIS A 162 6.17 -15.42 -24.27
N ALA A 163 6.86 -14.74 -25.20
CA ALA A 163 8.31 -14.84 -25.31
C ALA A 163 8.98 -14.16 -24.10
N PRO A 164 10.15 -14.65 -23.64
CA PRO A 164 10.91 -13.98 -22.58
C PRO A 164 11.30 -12.54 -22.99
N TRP A 165 11.25 -11.62 -22.04
CA TRP A 165 11.75 -10.27 -22.26
C TRP A 165 13.25 -10.27 -22.54
N GLN A 166 13.67 -9.50 -23.57
CA GLN A 166 15.06 -9.46 -24.07
C GLN A 166 15.77 -8.12 -23.77
N GLY A 167 15.13 -7.21 -23.03
CA GLY A 167 15.72 -5.91 -22.73
C GLY A 167 16.74 -5.96 -21.59
N GLN A 168 17.17 -4.78 -21.17
CA GLN A 168 18.09 -4.60 -20.05
C GLN A 168 17.43 -3.75 -18.97
N ASP A 169 17.68 -4.09 -17.71
CA ASP A 169 17.26 -3.27 -16.57
C ASP A 169 17.98 -1.91 -16.63
N PRO A 170 17.30 -0.81 -16.21
CA PRO A 170 17.95 0.49 -16.19
C PRO A 170 19.13 0.49 -15.23
N GLY A 171 20.24 1.10 -15.69
CA GLY A 171 21.45 1.35 -14.89
C GLY A 171 21.38 2.68 -14.15
N GLY A 172 22.50 3.02 -13.48
CA GLY A 172 22.66 4.27 -12.74
C GLY A 172 22.38 4.14 -11.24
N ASP A 173 22.10 5.27 -10.58
CA ASP A 173 21.68 5.24 -9.18
C ASP A 173 20.25 4.71 -9.03
N ASP A 174 19.91 4.28 -7.82
CA ASP A 174 18.63 3.62 -7.55
C ASP A 174 17.41 4.51 -7.85
N ILE A 175 17.50 5.81 -7.61
CA ILE A 175 16.38 6.74 -7.87
C ILE A 175 16.16 6.94 -9.37
N ALA A 176 17.26 7.07 -10.13
CA ALA A 176 17.19 7.17 -11.59
C ALA A 176 16.64 5.87 -12.20
N ALA A 177 17.13 4.70 -11.74
CA ALA A 177 16.65 3.40 -12.17
C ALA A 177 15.14 3.22 -11.87
N LEU A 178 14.68 3.55 -10.66
CA LEU A 178 13.27 3.47 -10.27
C LEU A 178 12.39 4.42 -11.09
N ARG A 179 12.86 5.62 -11.41
CA ARG A 179 12.14 6.55 -12.29
C ARG A 179 11.94 5.95 -13.68
N THR A 180 13.00 5.39 -14.27
CA THR A 180 12.92 4.70 -15.57
C THR A 180 12.03 3.47 -15.52
N LEU A 181 12.08 2.69 -14.43
CA LEU A 181 11.19 1.55 -14.24
C LEU A 181 9.72 1.97 -14.15
N ASN A 182 9.42 3.08 -13.48
CA ASN A 182 8.05 3.62 -13.43
C ASN A 182 7.56 4.06 -14.83
N GLU A 183 8.41 4.72 -15.61
CA GLU A 183 8.10 5.09 -16.99
C GLU A 183 7.86 3.85 -17.87
N ASN A 184 8.73 2.84 -17.74
CA ASN A 184 8.61 1.57 -18.45
C ASN A 184 7.38 0.76 -18.02
N TYR A 185 6.98 0.82 -16.75
CA TYR A 185 5.76 0.18 -16.26
C TYR A 185 4.53 0.70 -17.01
N VAL A 186 4.42 2.02 -17.14
CA VAL A 186 3.31 2.65 -17.87
C VAL A 186 3.42 2.44 -19.38
N LYS A 187 4.64 2.44 -19.92
CA LYS A 187 4.87 2.08 -21.32
C LYS A 187 4.42 0.67 -21.62
N ALA A 188 4.81 -0.31 -20.80
CA ALA A 188 4.42 -1.71 -20.94
C ALA A 188 2.88 -1.89 -20.84
N PHE A 189 2.20 -1.13 -19.97
CA PHE A 189 0.74 -1.09 -19.91
C PHE A 189 0.13 -0.58 -21.21
N ARG A 190 0.70 0.47 -21.79
CA ARG A 190 0.24 1.03 -23.06
C ARG A 190 0.38 0.04 -24.21
N GLU A 191 1.46 -0.72 -24.21
CA GLU A 191 1.82 -1.66 -25.28
C GLU A 191 1.28 -3.09 -25.03
N ALA A 192 0.66 -3.35 -23.88
CA ALA A 192 0.29 -4.68 -23.39
C ALA A 192 1.50 -5.64 -23.37
N ASP A 193 2.68 -5.13 -22.96
CA ASP A 193 3.94 -5.88 -22.93
C ASP A 193 4.00 -6.80 -21.70
N VAL A 194 3.39 -7.96 -21.80
CA VAL A 194 3.38 -8.97 -20.75
C VAL A 194 4.79 -9.48 -20.45
N ALA A 195 5.67 -9.55 -21.44
CA ALA A 195 7.04 -10.02 -21.25
C ALA A 195 7.83 -9.09 -20.32
N TRP A 196 7.65 -7.77 -20.49
CA TRP A 196 8.23 -6.79 -19.58
C TRP A 196 7.71 -6.97 -18.16
N TYR A 197 6.39 -7.10 -17.99
CA TYR A 197 5.79 -7.31 -16.66
C TYR A 197 6.27 -8.61 -16.01
N ASP A 198 6.30 -9.71 -16.76
CA ASP A 198 6.80 -11.00 -16.26
C ASP A 198 8.23 -10.90 -15.75
N ALA A 199 9.08 -10.11 -16.44
CA ALA A 199 10.46 -9.87 -16.04
C ALA A 199 10.62 -8.94 -14.84
N HIS A 200 9.68 -8.04 -14.56
CA HIS A 200 9.84 -6.98 -13.55
C HIS A 200 8.90 -7.11 -12.34
N LEU A 201 7.84 -7.91 -12.42
CA LEU A 201 7.03 -8.25 -11.26
C LEU A 201 7.70 -9.38 -10.46
N ALA A 202 7.76 -9.22 -9.14
CA ALA A 202 8.26 -10.26 -8.25
C ALA A 202 7.36 -11.50 -8.28
N PRO A 203 7.87 -12.72 -8.00
CA PRO A 203 7.05 -13.94 -7.94
C PRO A 203 5.86 -13.83 -6.96
N ASP A 204 6.04 -13.05 -5.90
CA ASP A 204 5.07 -12.78 -4.84
C ASP A 204 4.32 -11.45 -5.04
N TYR A 205 4.29 -10.92 -6.27
CA TYR A 205 3.59 -9.68 -6.61
C TYR A 205 2.09 -9.79 -6.37
N ILE A 206 1.54 -8.71 -5.85
CA ILE A 206 0.10 -8.54 -5.66
C ILE A 206 -0.32 -7.13 -6.08
N VAL A 207 -1.57 -6.99 -6.54
CA VAL A 207 -2.11 -5.68 -6.90
C VAL A 207 -3.54 -5.50 -6.40
N VAL A 208 -3.82 -4.30 -5.89
CA VAL A 208 -5.16 -3.79 -5.65
C VAL A 208 -5.52 -2.84 -6.79
N SER A 209 -6.52 -3.19 -7.56
CA SER A 209 -7.01 -2.37 -8.67
C SER A 209 -7.99 -1.28 -8.22
N GLY A 210 -8.25 -0.30 -9.08
CA GLY A 210 -9.11 0.86 -8.76
C GLY A 210 -10.59 0.55 -8.49
N ASP A 211 -11.03 -0.69 -8.66
CA ASP A 211 -12.35 -1.19 -8.26
C ASP A 211 -12.34 -1.96 -6.93
N GLY A 212 -11.16 -2.08 -6.31
CA GLY A 212 -10.94 -2.84 -5.10
C GLY A 212 -10.69 -4.34 -5.33
N SER A 213 -10.56 -4.81 -6.58
CA SER A 213 -10.16 -6.19 -6.84
C SER A 213 -8.71 -6.43 -6.39
N PHE A 214 -8.44 -7.68 -5.97
CA PHE A 214 -7.15 -8.07 -5.42
C PHE A 214 -6.61 -9.27 -6.21
N HIS A 215 -5.50 -9.07 -6.89
CA HIS A 215 -4.95 -10.04 -7.83
C HIS A 215 -3.55 -10.47 -7.41
N ASP A 216 -3.25 -11.74 -7.61
CA ASP A 216 -1.87 -12.24 -7.61
C ASP A 216 -1.16 -11.88 -8.93
N ARG A 217 0.12 -12.26 -9.01
CA ARG A 217 0.94 -12.01 -10.20
C ARG A 217 0.36 -12.61 -11.48
N GLY A 218 -0.18 -13.81 -11.39
CA GLY A 218 -0.75 -14.49 -12.58
C GLY A 218 -1.98 -13.77 -13.11
N ALA A 219 -2.91 -13.40 -12.24
CA ALA A 219 -4.10 -12.62 -12.60
C ALA A 219 -3.73 -11.22 -13.11
N ALA A 220 -2.73 -10.58 -12.51
CA ALA A 220 -2.21 -9.30 -12.98
C ALA A 220 -1.63 -9.39 -14.40
N LEU A 221 -0.86 -10.43 -14.71
CA LEU A 221 -0.32 -10.63 -16.06
C LEU A 221 -1.43 -10.88 -17.10
N VAL A 222 -2.52 -11.55 -16.71
CA VAL A 222 -3.70 -11.67 -17.58
C VAL A 222 -4.32 -10.31 -17.87
N ASP A 223 -4.40 -9.44 -16.86
CA ASP A 223 -4.94 -8.09 -17.04
C ASP A 223 -4.01 -7.19 -17.87
N PHE A 224 -2.70 -7.27 -17.67
CA PHE A 224 -1.72 -6.52 -18.44
C PHE A 224 -1.60 -6.98 -19.91
N ALA A 225 -2.00 -8.21 -20.23
CA ALA A 225 -2.08 -8.70 -21.60
C ALA A 225 -3.21 -8.06 -22.40
N LYS A 226 -4.18 -7.41 -21.74
CA LYS A 226 -5.32 -6.81 -22.44
C LYS A 226 -4.88 -5.55 -23.19
N PRO A 227 -5.19 -5.41 -24.48
CA PRO A 227 -4.79 -4.27 -25.28
C PRO A 227 -5.66 -3.03 -24.97
N SER A 228 -5.61 -2.55 -23.72
CA SER A 228 -6.50 -1.51 -23.19
C SER A 228 -6.45 -0.20 -24.01
N PHE A 229 -5.26 0.18 -24.50
CA PHE A 229 -5.11 1.36 -25.36
C PHE A 229 -5.68 1.16 -26.76
N ALA A 230 -5.64 -0.06 -27.31
CA ALA A 230 -6.30 -0.36 -28.58
C ALA A 230 -7.82 -0.33 -28.43
N THR A 231 -8.36 -0.69 -27.27
CA THR A 231 -9.80 -0.89 -27.05
C THR A 231 -10.52 0.31 -26.48
N PHE A 232 -10.10 0.84 -25.31
CA PHE A 232 -10.89 1.84 -24.57
C PHE A 232 -10.09 3.02 -23.99
N ILE A 233 -8.77 2.93 -23.80
CA ILE A 233 -7.96 4.06 -23.30
C ILE A 233 -7.47 4.90 -24.48
N LYS A 234 -7.65 6.22 -24.38
CA LYS A 234 -7.13 7.20 -25.36
C LYS A 234 -5.80 7.81 -24.88
N SER A 235 -5.72 8.16 -23.60
CA SER A 235 -4.58 8.83 -22.99
C SER A 235 -4.41 8.41 -21.55
N PHE A 236 -3.14 8.30 -21.07
CA PHE A 236 -2.81 7.86 -19.70
C PHE A 236 -1.44 8.44 -19.29
N PRO A 237 -1.28 9.76 -19.23
CA PRO A 237 -0.02 10.37 -18.78
C PRO A 237 0.22 10.12 -17.30
N VAL A 238 1.48 10.07 -16.93
CA VAL A 238 1.94 10.01 -15.53
C VAL A 238 2.33 11.39 -15.08
N ASP A 239 1.96 11.76 -13.87
CA ASP A 239 2.32 13.00 -13.22
C ASP A 239 2.59 12.82 -11.72
N LYS A 240 3.18 13.84 -11.09
CA LYS A 240 3.43 13.93 -9.65
C LYS A 240 4.20 12.73 -9.07
N VAL A 241 5.18 12.22 -9.82
CA VAL A 241 6.00 11.09 -9.40
C VAL A 241 6.86 11.47 -8.19
N ASN A 242 6.61 10.83 -7.07
CA ASN A 242 7.40 10.92 -5.84
C ASN A 242 7.98 9.54 -5.49
N ILE A 243 9.30 9.45 -5.39
CA ILE A 243 10.02 8.22 -5.09
C ILE A 243 10.65 8.36 -3.71
N ARG A 244 10.33 7.46 -2.79
CA ARG A 244 10.98 7.36 -1.47
C ARG A 244 11.61 5.99 -1.33
N ARG A 245 12.86 5.97 -0.89
CA ARG A 245 13.61 4.74 -0.70
C ARG A 245 13.88 4.50 0.80
N PHE A 246 13.75 3.24 1.21
CA PHE A 246 14.01 2.72 2.54
C PHE A 246 14.86 1.45 2.37
N ASP A 247 16.16 1.56 2.55
CA ASP A 247 17.12 0.48 2.27
C ASP A 247 16.91 -0.12 0.85
N ASP A 248 16.54 -1.39 0.77
CA ASP A 248 16.26 -2.11 -0.47
C ASP A 248 14.79 -2.09 -0.89
N VAL A 249 13.96 -1.26 -0.25
CA VAL A 249 12.56 -1.05 -0.63
C VAL A 249 12.34 0.38 -1.10
N ALA A 250 11.55 0.56 -2.14
CA ALA A 250 11.16 1.88 -2.63
C ALA A 250 9.65 1.97 -2.83
N LEU A 251 9.09 3.15 -2.53
CA LEU A 251 7.71 3.53 -2.79
C LEU A 251 7.68 4.55 -3.90
N ILE A 252 6.87 4.32 -4.92
CA ILE A 252 6.58 5.28 -5.98
C ILE A 252 5.12 5.67 -5.86
N HIS A 253 4.86 6.92 -5.47
CA HIS A 253 3.54 7.54 -5.51
C HIS A 253 3.44 8.37 -6.78
N ALA A 254 2.38 8.20 -7.55
CA ALA A 254 2.13 9.04 -8.71
C ALA A 254 0.64 9.05 -9.06
N GLU A 255 0.27 9.83 -10.07
CA GLU A 255 -1.07 9.84 -10.62
C GLU A 255 -1.08 9.69 -12.13
N ASN A 256 -2.16 9.10 -12.65
CA ASN A 256 -2.46 9.01 -14.06
C ASN A 256 -3.75 9.77 -14.36
N ALA A 257 -3.65 10.86 -15.11
CA ALA A 257 -4.81 11.50 -15.69
C ALA A 257 -5.23 10.71 -16.93
N TYR A 258 -6.33 9.96 -16.87
CA TYR A 258 -6.78 9.17 -18.00
C TYR A 258 -7.90 9.83 -18.78
N GLU A 259 -7.90 9.60 -20.09
CA GLU A 259 -9.02 9.88 -20.99
C GLU A 259 -9.39 8.59 -21.73
N LEU A 260 -10.66 8.22 -21.70
CA LEU A 260 -11.20 7.08 -22.42
C LEU A 260 -11.66 7.50 -23.82
N LYS A 261 -11.76 6.54 -24.74
CA LYS A 261 -12.21 6.79 -26.12
C LYS A 261 -13.66 7.27 -26.22
N ASP A 262 -14.48 6.99 -25.20
CA ASP A 262 -15.86 7.49 -25.07
C ASP A 262 -15.93 8.92 -24.47
N GLY A 263 -14.79 9.54 -24.21
CA GLY A 263 -14.69 10.91 -23.69
C GLY A 263 -14.67 11.03 -22.17
N ARG A 264 -14.93 9.95 -21.40
CA ARG A 264 -14.80 9.98 -19.94
C ARG A 264 -13.36 10.24 -19.52
N LYS A 265 -13.20 11.07 -18.49
CA LYS A 265 -11.90 11.45 -17.93
C LYS A 265 -11.89 11.21 -16.43
N GLY A 266 -10.71 10.99 -15.89
CA GLY A 266 -10.50 10.86 -14.46
C GLY A 266 -9.02 10.84 -14.11
N VAL A 267 -8.77 10.68 -12.82
CA VAL A 267 -7.42 10.53 -12.29
C VAL A 267 -7.39 9.25 -11.45
N SER A 268 -6.39 8.42 -11.62
CA SER A 268 -6.06 7.36 -10.69
C SER A 268 -4.74 7.68 -10.00
N ARG A 269 -4.67 7.40 -8.71
CA ARG A 269 -3.46 7.52 -7.90
C ARG A 269 -2.98 6.15 -7.52
N TYR A 270 -1.67 5.96 -7.59
CA TYR A 270 -1.10 4.66 -7.27
C TYR A 270 0.10 4.77 -6.35
N THR A 271 0.33 3.68 -5.64
CA THR A 271 1.55 3.41 -4.91
C THR A 271 2.10 2.09 -5.40
N ASP A 272 3.25 2.13 -6.07
CA ASP A 272 4.00 0.94 -6.43
C ASP A 272 5.10 0.73 -5.39
N ILE A 273 5.25 -0.52 -4.96
CA ILE A 273 6.25 -0.93 -3.97
C ILE A 273 7.26 -1.82 -4.69
N TRP A 274 8.50 -1.38 -4.69
CA TRP A 274 9.62 -2.06 -5.32
C TRP A 274 10.59 -2.58 -4.26
N HIS A 275 11.14 -3.76 -4.49
CA HIS A 275 12.17 -4.37 -3.64
C HIS A 275 13.37 -4.78 -4.48
N LYS A 276 14.56 -4.41 -4.04
CA LYS A 276 15.82 -4.76 -4.69
C LYS A 276 16.26 -6.16 -4.24
N ARG A 277 16.20 -7.12 -5.15
CA ARG A 277 16.59 -8.52 -4.93
C ARG A 277 17.72 -8.86 -5.90
N ASP A 278 18.81 -9.39 -5.39
CA ASP A 278 19.99 -9.76 -6.20
C ASP A 278 20.45 -8.61 -7.13
N GLY A 279 20.48 -7.39 -6.59
CA GLY A 279 20.89 -6.19 -7.30
C GLY A 279 19.86 -5.64 -8.30
N ARG A 280 18.67 -6.24 -8.44
CA ARG A 280 17.64 -5.86 -9.41
C ARG A 280 16.35 -5.43 -8.72
N TRP A 281 15.79 -4.31 -9.14
CA TRP A 281 14.49 -3.85 -8.67
C TRP A 281 13.36 -4.71 -9.24
N ARG A 282 12.47 -5.19 -8.37
CA ARG A 282 11.25 -5.94 -8.72
C ARG A 282 10.06 -5.32 -8.02
N CYS A 283 8.99 -5.07 -8.77
CA CYS A 283 7.73 -4.61 -8.19
C CYS A 283 7.11 -5.75 -7.39
N ILE A 284 6.89 -5.52 -6.09
CA ILE A 284 6.32 -6.51 -5.17
C ILE A 284 4.84 -6.26 -4.89
N ALA A 285 4.39 -5.03 -5.07
CA ALA A 285 2.98 -4.67 -4.94
C ALA A 285 2.65 -3.39 -5.70
N ALA A 286 1.39 -3.25 -6.12
CA ALA A 286 0.81 -2.01 -6.58
C ALA A 286 -0.58 -1.81 -5.96
N HIS A 287 -0.95 -0.57 -5.70
CA HIS A 287 -2.27 -0.21 -5.21
C HIS A 287 -2.78 1.01 -5.96
N ILE A 288 -3.94 0.88 -6.60
CA ILE A 288 -4.55 1.92 -7.41
C ILE A 288 -5.85 2.40 -6.75
N THR A 289 -6.03 3.71 -6.66
CA THR A 289 -7.27 4.34 -6.17
C THR A 289 -7.74 5.38 -7.17
N VAL A 290 -9.00 5.31 -7.59
CA VAL A 290 -9.59 6.31 -8.48
C VAL A 290 -9.88 7.57 -7.68
N HIS A 291 -9.30 8.69 -8.12
CA HIS A 291 -9.55 9.99 -7.50
C HIS A 291 -10.89 10.55 -7.99
N LYS A 292 -11.80 10.74 -7.05
CA LYS A 292 -13.06 11.43 -7.27
C LYS A 292 -12.87 12.88 -6.84
N ALA A 293 -12.75 13.80 -7.81
CA ALA A 293 -12.83 15.21 -7.48
C ALA A 293 -14.15 15.50 -6.73
N PRO A 294 -14.16 16.41 -5.74
CA PRO A 294 -15.41 16.88 -5.17
C PRO A 294 -16.34 17.33 -6.28
N ALA A 295 -17.63 16.97 -6.19
CA ALA A 295 -18.63 17.57 -7.05
C ALA A 295 -18.62 19.10 -6.81
N LEU A 296 -18.40 19.86 -7.88
CA LEU A 296 -18.44 21.33 -7.85
C LEU A 296 -19.85 21.79 -7.50
#